data_3d39a56b5aa99200a69f4b174e4ea842
#
_entry.id   3d39a56b5aa99200a69f4b174e4ea842
#
_cell.length_a   1.000
_cell.length_b   1.000
_cell.length_c   1.000
_cell.angle_alpha   90.00
_cell.angle_beta   90.00
_cell.angle_gamma   90.00
#
_symmetry.space_group_name_H-M   'P 1'
#
loop_
_entity.id
_entity.type
_entity.pdbx_description
1 polymer ?
#
loop_
_entity_poly.entity_id
_entity_poly.type
_entity_poly.pdbx_seq_one_letter_code
_entity_poly.pdbx_strand_id
1 'polypeptide(L)'
;MKNNIKINELCYSTLSHDNPNSYETYVSLGGYTTWKNILSDSIEKKDIIETVIKSGLRGRGGAGFSTGRKWSFINQDSDETKYLVCNADESEPGTCKDRDILRYNPHALIEGMLIASYAIGAEIAYCYLRGEFIDDVYSSFKTALKDAYSNKLIGKNILNSNINIELHDLIGAGAYIVGEETAMLESIEGKKGFPRYKPPFPAVKGLFGCPTIINNVETLASVPKIIENGPEWFASLGTQDSPGFKCFSVSGHVNKPGNYEVPLGTPFAKLLELAGGMKNNKKIKAVIPGGSSVPVVPGKIMMETNMDYESIVKAGSMLGSGAVIIMDEDTNMVEVIHRISRFYYSESCGQCTPCREGTGWMYKIIDKILKGNCLLYTSPSPRDS
;
A
#
# COMPACT_ATOMS: atom_id res chain seq x y z
N MET A 1 -22.61 -21.07 -14.08
CA MET A 1 -21.34 -21.57 -13.54
C MET A 1 -20.93 -20.64 -12.40
N LYS A 2 -20.79 -21.15 -11.16
CA LYS A 2 -20.23 -20.36 -10.06
C LYS A 2 -18.73 -20.23 -10.34
N ASN A 3 -18.32 -19.14 -10.99
CA ASN A 3 -16.90 -18.82 -11.06
C ASN A 3 -16.41 -18.57 -9.64
N ASN A 4 -15.72 -19.55 -9.04
CA ASN A 4 -15.03 -19.37 -7.79
C ASN A 4 -13.95 -18.32 -8.04
N ILE A 5 -14.12 -17.13 -7.43
CA ILE A 5 -13.09 -16.10 -7.43
C ILE A 5 -11.92 -16.64 -6.61
N LYS A 6 -10.73 -16.56 -7.18
CA LYS A 6 -9.49 -16.85 -6.44
C LYS A 6 -9.29 -15.79 -5.37
N ILE A 7 -9.04 -16.20 -4.14
CA ILE A 7 -8.84 -15.30 -3.01
C ILE A 7 -7.58 -15.73 -2.24
N ASN A 8 -6.83 -14.73 -1.74
CA ASN A 8 -5.65 -14.93 -0.88
C ASN A 8 -4.56 -15.83 -1.50
N GLU A 9 -4.33 -15.71 -2.81
CA GLU A 9 -3.37 -16.57 -3.52
C GLU A 9 -1.95 -15.96 -3.66
N LEU A 10 -1.80 -14.69 -3.38
CA LEU A 10 -0.54 -13.95 -3.60
C LEU A 10 0.07 -13.49 -2.27
N CYS A 11 -0.33 -12.33 -1.78
CA CYS A 11 0.22 -11.77 -0.54
C CYS A 11 -0.22 -12.54 0.71
N TYR A 12 -1.41 -13.14 0.67
CA TYR A 12 -1.98 -13.92 1.79
C TYR A 12 -1.92 -15.44 1.57
N SER A 13 -1.05 -15.92 0.69
CA SER A 13 -0.93 -17.35 0.36
C SER A 13 -0.58 -18.25 1.54
N THR A 14 0.04 -17.72 2.58
CA THR A 14 0.39 -18.46 3.81
C THR A 14 -0.75 -18.55 4.82
N LEU A 15 -1.81 -17.72 4.68
CA LEU A 15 -2.84 -17.50 5.72
C LEU A 15 -3.58 -18.77 6.16
N SER A 16 -3.66 -19.79 5.32
CA SER A 16 -4.34 -21.06 5.63
C SER A 16 -3.48 -22.06 6.41
N HIS A 17 -2.22 -21.74 6.70
CA HIS A 17 -1.28 -22.61 7.40
C HIS A 17 -1.20 -22.29 8.90
N ASP A 18 -0.82 -23.27 9.73
CA ASP A 18 -0.79 -23.15 11.19
C ASP A 18 0.19 -22.08 11.69
N ASN A 19 1.36 -21.93 11.04
CA ASN A 19 2.37 -20.94 11.34
C ASN A 19 2.67 -20.09 10.09
N PRO A 20 1.74 -19.22 9.67
CA PRO A 20 1.79 -18.55 8.38
C PRO A 20 3.01 -17.63 8.19
N ASN A 21 3.56 -17.10 9.26
CA ASN A 21 4.69 -16.17 9.26
C ASN A 21 6.06 -16.85 9.44
N SER A 22 6.11 -18.19 9.53
CA SER A 22 7.38 -18.89 9.72
C SER A 22 8.15 -19.06 8.41
N TYR A 23 9.48 -19.11 8.53
CA TYR A 23 10.37 -19.40 7.42
C TYR A 23 10.06 -20.75 6.76
N GLU A 24 9.80 -21.77 7.58
CA GLU A 24 9.51 -23.13 7.12
C GLU A 24 8.24 -23.17 6.27
N THR A 25 7.17 -22.50 6.71
CA THR A 25 5.93 -22.39 5.95
C THR A 25 6.18 -21.70 4.61
N TYR A 26 6.85 -20.55 4.61
CA TYR A 26 7.12 -19.83 3.37
C TYR A 26 7.94 -20.65 2.38
N VAL A 27 9.01 -21.31 2.85
CA VAL A 27 9.87 -22.19 2.01
C VAL A 27 9.10 -23.41 1.50
N SER A 28 8.22 -24.01 2.30
CA SER A 28 7.40 -25.17 1.87
C SER A 28 6.45 -24.80 0.72
N LEU A 29 6.10 -23.52 0.56
CA LEU A 29 5.28 -22.97 -0.52
C LEU A 29 6.12 -22.47 -1.71
N GLY A 30 7.41 -22.79 -1.75
CA GLY A 30 8.34 -22.38 -2.81
C GLY A 30 9.01 -21.02 -2.57
N GLY A 31 8.79 -20.41 -1.41
CA GLY A 31 9.42 -19.12 -1.07
C GLY A 31 10.94 -19.15 -1.11
N TYR A 32 11.54 -18.02 -1.45
CA TYR A 32 12.96 -17.81 -1.72
C TYR A 32 13.55 -18.63 -2.87
N THR A 33 12.78 -19.49 -3.53
CA THR A 33 13.25 -20.21 -4.73
C THR A 33 13.51 -19.21 -5.87
N THR A 34 12.62 -18.25 -6.07
CA THR A 34 12.77 -17.20 -7.08
C THR A 34 14.05 -16.40 -6.85
N TRP A 35 14.31 -15.97 -5.61
CA TRP A 35 15.53 -15.25 -5.26
C TRP A 35 16.79 -16.08 -5.52
N LYS A 36 16.78 -17.35 -5.12
CA LYS A 36 17.89 -18.28 -5.36
C LYS A 36 18.17 -18.48 -6.85
N ASN A 37 17.12 -18.66 -7.67
CA ASN A 37 17.25 -18.83 -9.12
C ASN A 37 17.79 -17.56 -9.80
N ILE A 38 17.37 -16.36 -9.37
CA ILE A 38 17.92 -15.10 -9.88
C ILE A 38 19.44 -15.06 -9.71
N LEU A 39 19.96 -15.49 -8.56
CA LEU A 39 21.39 -15.47 -8.27
C LEU A 39 22.13 -16.61 -8.97
N SER A 40 21.59 -17.85 -8.99
CA SER A 40 22.24 -19.01 -9.61
C SER A 40 22.31 -18.90 -11.12
N ASP A 41 21.24 -18.42 -11.75
CA ASP A 41 21.11 -18.32 -13.19
C ASP A 41 21.65 -16.98 -13.72
N SER A 42 22.14 -16.12 -12.83
CA SER A 42 22.68 -14.79 -13.13
C SER A 42 21.73 -13.94 -13.98
N ILE A 43 20.42 -13.93 -13.60
CA ILE A 43 19.39 -13.19 -14.33
C ILE A 43 19.74 -11.69 -14.33
N GLU A 44 19.75 -11.09 -15.50
CA GLU A 44 20.10 -9.68 -15.66
C GLU A 44 19.08 -8.76 -14.96
N LYS A 45 19.60 -7.72 -14.30
CA LYS A 45 18.77 -6.72 -13.60
C LYS A 45 17.68 -6.12 -14.50
N LYS A 46 18.03 -5.81 -15.76
CA LYS A 46 17.10 -5.26 -16.76
C LYS A 46 15.94 -6.20 -17.09
N ASP A 47 16.21 -7.53 -17.13
CA ASP A 47 15.19 -8.53 -17.47
C ASP A 47 14.14 -8.64 -16.36
N ILE A 48 14.57 -8.48 -15.09
CA ILE A 48 13.65 -8.38 -13.94
C ILE A 48 12.77 -7.12 -14.07
N ILE A 49 13.38 -5.97 -14.37
CA ILE A 49 12.63 -4.71 -14.56
C ILE A 49 11.62 -4.85 -15.71
N GLU A 50 12.04 -5.42 -16.85
CA GLU A 50 11.15 -5.65 -18.00
C GLU A 50 10.02 -6.61 -17.66
N THR A 51 10.27 -7.68 -16.91
CA THR A 51 9.25 -8.62 -16.43
C THR A 51 8.20 -7.88 -15.58
N VAL A 52 8.64 -7.03 -14.64
CA VAL A 52 7.72 -6.22 -13.82
C VAL A 52 6.98 -5.17 -14.66
N ILE A 53 7.58 -4.60 -15.70
CA ILE A 53 6.88 -3.71 -16.65
C ILE A 53 5.79 -4.50 -17.41
N LYS A 54 6.15 -5.64 -18.00
CA LYS A 54 5.23 -6.48 -18.80
C LYS A 54 4.08 -7.03 -17.97
N SER A 55 4.31 -7.30 -16.67
CA SER A 55 3.25 -7.75 -15.75
C SER A 55 2.15 -6.72 -15.54
N GLY A 56 2.44 -5.44 -15.80
CA GLY A 56 1.52 -4.34 -15.55
C GLY A 56 1.32 -4.04 -14.06
N LEU A 57 2.19 -4.53 -13.16
CA LEU A 57 2.07 -4.26 -11.73
C LEU A 57 2.08 -2.76 -11.46
N ARG A 58 0.97 -2.26 -10.92
CA ARG A 58 0.81 -0.88 -10.44
C ARG A 58 1.03 -0.83 -8.94
N GLY A 59 1.60 0.28 -8.44
CA GLY A 59 1.81 0.51 -7.02
C GLY A 59 0.53 0.37 -6.20
N ARG A 60 0.58 -0.44 -5.14
CA ARG A 60 -0.57 -0.78 -4.28
C ARG A 60 -0.75 0.16 -3.07
N GLY A 61 0.13 1.17 -2.95
CA GLY A 61 0.06 2.14 -1.84
C GLY A 61 -0.97 3.26 -1.99
N GLY A 62 -1.57 3.42 -3.19
CA GLY A 62 -2.61 4.44 -3.43
C GLY A 62 -2.55 5.09 -4.80
N ALA A 63 -1.39 5.58 -5.24
CA ALA A 63 -1.23 6.32 -6.49
C ALA A 63 -1.33 5.47 -7.77
N GLY A 64 -1.14 4.15 -7.68
CA GLY A 64 -1.28 3.24 -8.82
C GLY A 64 -0.27 3.44 -9.95
N PHE A 65 0.90 4.04 -9.69
CA PHE A 65 1.94 4.23 -10.70
C PHE A 65 2.60 2.89 -11.07
N SER A 66 2.98 2.71 -12.34
CA SER A 66 3.63 1.47 -12.82
C SER A 66 4.94 1.20 -12.08
N THR A 67 5.02 0.06 -11.40
CA THR A 67 6.16 -0.32 -10.55
C THR A 67 7.43 -0.50 -11.37
N GLY A 68 7.37 -1.28 -12.44
CA GLY A 68 8.55 -1.51 -13.30
C GLY A 68 9.04 -0.23 -13.98
N ARG A 69 8.12 0.66 -14.43
CA ARG A 69 8.53 1.98 -14.95
C ARG A 69 9.20 2.84 -13.88
N LYS A 70 8.74 2.77 -12.63
CA LYS A 70 9.42 3.47 -11.52
C LYS A 70 10.85 2.96 -11.34
N TRP A 71 11.05 1.65 -11.40
CA TRP A 71 12.39 1.03 -11.29
C TRP A 71 13.32 1.42 -12.44
N SER A 72 12.79 1.53 -13.66
CA SER A 72 13.59 1.91 -14.84
C SER A 72 14.09 3.35 -14.83
N PHE A 73 13.63 4.20 -13.90
CA PHE A 73 14.14 5.57 -13.75
C PHE A 73 15.50 5.63 -13.05
N ILE A 74 15.92 4.55 -12.39
CA ILE A 74 17.26 4.47 -11.80
C ILE A 74 18.31 4.35 -12.91
N ASN A 75 19.30 5.24 -12.87
CA ASN A 75 20.47 5.12 -13.75
C ASN A 75 21.33 3.94 -13.27
N GLN A 76 21.32 2.84 -14.04
CA GLN A 76 22.09 1.64 -13.72
C GLN A 76 23.61 1.86 -13.81
N ASP A 77 24.05 2.78 -14.70
CA ASP A 77 25.45 3.05 -14.98
C ASP A 77 26.08 4.03 -13.98
N SER A 78 25.31 4.59 -13.05
CA SER A 78 25.81 5.46 -12.01
C SER A 78 26.46 4.67 -10.88
N ASP A 79 27.66 5.11 -10.44
CA ASP A 79 28.36 4.58 -9.27
C ASP A 79 27.80 5.10 -7.93
N GLU A 80 26.78 5.97 -7.97
CA GLU A 80 26.15 6.47 -6.76
C GLU A 80 25.48 5.35 -5.97
N THR A 81 25.54 5.44 -4.66
CA THR A 81 24.76 4.56 -3.77
C THR A 81 23.27 4.64 -4.11
N LYS A 82 22.63 3.49 -4.29
CA LYS A 82 21.19 3.41 -4.57
C LYS A 82 20.47 2.82 -3.37
N TYR A 83 19.28 3.31 -3.09
CA TYR A 83 18.47 2.86 -1.96
C TYR A 83 17.13 2.29 -2.42
N LEU A 84 16.69 1.23 -1.75
CA LEU A 84 15.30 0.80 -1.75
C LEU A 84 14.65 1.18 -0.42
N VAL A 85 13.47 1.77 -0.46
CA VAL A 85 12.66 2.00 0.74
C VAL A 85 11.31 1.31 0.59
N CYS A 86 11.03 0.39 1.48
CA CYS A 86 9.70 -0.18 1.65
C CYS A 86 8.87 0.77 2.51
N ASN A 87 7.79 1.28 1.96
CA ASN A 87 6.80 2.07 2.68
C ASN A 87 5.81 1.13 3.38
N ALA A 88 6.05 0.89 4.67
CA ALA A 88 5.18 0.19 5.58
C ALA A 88 4.53 1.14 6.61
N ASP A 89 4.46 2.45 6.30
CA ASP A 89 3.69 3.44 7.05
C ASP A 89 2.23 3.44 6.62
N GLU A 90 1.50 2.41 7.02
CA GLU A 90 0.09 2.23 6.70
C GLU A 90 -0.78 3.01 7.67
N SER A 91 -0.98 4.29 7.38
CA SER A 91 -1.71 5.22 8.24
C SER A 91 -3.02 5.75 7.64
N GLU A 92 -3.34 5.39 6.39
CA GLU A 92 -4.62 5.79 5.76
C GLU A 92 -5.80 5.17 6.49
N PRO A 93 -6.74 5.95 7.06
CA PRO A 93 -7.89 5.43 7.78
C PRO A 93 -8.73 4.45 6.95
N GLY A 94 -8.96 3.27 7.52
CA GLY A 94 -9.66 2.16 6.88
C GLY A 94 -8.73 1.12 6.24
N THR A 95 -7.42 1.41 6.10
CA THR A 95 -6.43 0.51 5.49
C THR A 95 -5.69 -0.29 6.57
N CYS A 96 -5.62 -1.62 6.40
CA CYS A 96 -4.91 -2.53 7.30
C CYS A 96 -4.36 -3.78 6.59
N LYS A 97 -4.16 -3.69 5.27
CA LYS A 97 -3.69 -4.80 4.43
C LYS A 97 -2.20 -5.09 4.58
N ASP A 98 -1.38 -4.04 4.68
CA ASP A 98 0.08 -4.16 4.80
C ASP A 98 0.45 -4.71 6.18
N ARG A 99 -0.29 -4.32 7.22
CA ARG A 99 -0.22 -4.88 8.55
C ARG A 99 -0.38 -6.40 8.53
N ASP A 100 -1.37 -6.91 7.80
CA ASP A 100 -1.63 -8.35 7.77
C ASP A 100 -0.60 -9.10 6.89
N ILE A 101 -0.02 -8.47 5.86
CA ILE A 101 1.13 -9.04 5.15
C ILE A 101 2.32 -9.19 6.10
N LEU A 102 2.64 -8.14 6.85
CA LEU A 102 3.71 -8.18 7.87
C LEU A 102 3.46 -9.23 8.95
N ARG A 103 2.19 -9.48 9.30
CA ARG A 103 1.79 -10.45 10.32
C ARG A 103 1.87 -11.89 9.84
N TYR A 104 1.41 -12.17 8.63
CA TYR A 104 1.15 -13.52 8.16
C TYR A 104 2.10 -13.98 7.05
N ASN A 105 2.69 -13.06 6.28
CA ASN A 105 3.60 -13.40 5.18
C ASN A 105 4.77 -12.41 5.06
N PRO A 106 5.52 -12.13 6.16
CA PRO A 106 6.63 -11.18 6.12
C PRO A 106 7.76 -11.61 5.19
N HIS A 107 7.93 -12.91 4.96
CA HIS A 107 8.95 -13.45 4.07
C HIS A 107 8.72 -13.10 2.60
N ALA A 108 7.46 -13.03 2.13
CA ALA A 108 7.16 -12.58 0.78
C ALA A 108 7.58 -11.11 0.57
N LEU A 109 7.40 -10.26 1.59
CA LEU A 109 7.89 -8.89 1.56
C LEU A 109 9.41 -8.84 1.49
N ILE A 110 10.11 -9.61 2.34
CA ILE A 110 11.58 -9.65 2.38
C ILE A 110 12.12 -10.13 1.03
N GLU A 111 11.61 -11.22 0.47
CA GLU A 111 12.01 -11.70 -0.86
C GLU A 111 11.75 -10.67 -1.95
N GLY A 112 10.59 -10.00 -1.92
CA GLY A 112 10.27 -8.92 -2.85
C GLY A 112 11.20 -7.71 -2.72
N MET A 113 11.61 -7.36 -1.50
CA MET A 113 12.62 -6.31 -1.27
C MET A 113 13.99 -6.70 -1.82
N LEU A 114 14.41 -7.97 -1.68
CA LEU A 114 15.68 -8.46 -2.22
C LEU A 114 15.70 -8.41 -3.75
N ILE A 115 14.64 -8.90 -4.39
CA ILE A 115 14.51 -8.90 -5.85
C ILE A 115 14.50 -7.45 -6.37
N ALA A 116 13.75 -6.56 -5.73
CA ALA A 116 13.69 -5.14 -6.10
C ALA A 116 15.05 -4.45 -5.91
N SER A 117 15.73 -4.69 -4.78
CA SER A 117 17.06 -4.14 -4.50
C SER A 117 18.07 -4.58 -5.56
N TYR A 118 18.11 -5.87 -5.88
CA TYR A 118 18.95 -6.40 -6.92
C TYR A 118 18.66 -5.75 -8.28
N ALA A 119 17.40 -5.70 -8.67
CA ALA A 119 16.97 -5.16 -9.96
C ALA A 119 17.37 -3.70 -10.15
N ILE A 120 17.29 -2.87 -9.12
CA ILE A 120 17.67 -1.44 -9.19
C ILE A 120 19.14 -1.19 -8.85
N GLY A 121 19.89 -2.22 -8.42
CA GLY A 121 21.29 -2.10 -8.02
C GLY A 121 21.48 -1.45 -6.65
N ALA A 122 20.52 -1.55 -5.75
CA ALA A 122 20.63 -1.08 -4.38
C ALA A 122 21.25 -2.12 -3.47
N GLU A 123 22.29 -1.74 -2.73
CA GLU A 123 22.91 -2.58 -1.70
C GLU A 123 22.33 -2.32 -0.30
N ILE A 124 21.55 -1.25 -0.14
CA ILE A 124 20.95 -0.87 1.12
C ILE A 124 19.44 -0.68 0.94
N ALA A 125 18.68 -1.39 1.76
CA ALA A 125 17.22 -1.29 1.79
C ALA A 125 16.72 -0.94 3.19
N TYR A 126 15.68 -0.10 3.26
CA TYR A 126 14.99 0.23 4.50
C TYR A 126 13.54 -0.25 4.44
N CYS A 127 13.07 -0.89 5.50
CA CYS A 127 11.65 -1.08 5.73
C CYS A 127 11.20 -0.06 6.78
N TYR A 128 10.47 0.99 6.35
CA TYR A 128 9.96 2.01 7.24
C TYR A 128 8.58 1.60 7.75
N LEU A 129 8.53 1.20 9.00
CA LEU A 129 7.35 0.67 9.67
C LEU A 129 6.59 1.78 10.42
N ARG A 130 5.27 1.76 10.35
CA ARG A 130 4.41 2.63 11.14
C ARG A 130 4.70 2.48 12.64
N GLY A 131 4.69 3.59 13.39
CA GLY A 131 4.99 3.58 14.83
C GLY A 131 4.13 2.63 15.63
N GLU A 132 2.83 2.57 15.35
CA GLU A 132 1.87 1.70 16.05
C GLU A 132 2.07 0.20 15.78
N PHE A 133 2.90 -0.17 14.81
CA PHE A 133 3.22 -1.58 14.54
C PHE A 133 4.19 -2.19 15.52
N ILE A 134 4.83 -1.39 16.41
CA ILE A 134 5.82 -1.87 17.37
C ILE A 134 5.24 -2.91 18.34
N ASP A 135 4.02 -2.70 18.79
CA ASP A 135 3.32 -3.59 19.74
C ASP A 135 2.43 -4.64 19.04
N ASP A 136 2.46 -4.72 17.71
CA ASP A 136 1.62 -5.63 16.93
C ASP A 136 2.49 -6.52 16.00
N VAL A 137 2.75 -6.07 14.79
CA VAL A 137 3.33 -6.92 13.74
C VAL A 137 4.86 -6.85 13.64
N TYR A 138 5.47 -5.90 14.33
CA TYR A 138 6.93 -5.72 14.26
C TYR A 138 7.70 -6.96 14.67
N SER A 139 7.25 -7.68 15.70
CA SER A 139 7.90 -8.90 16.16
C SER A 139 7.92 -10.00 15.08
N SER A 140 6.83 -10.14 14.32
CA SER A 140 6.74 -11.08 13.20
C SER A 140 7.75 -10.72 12.10
N PHE A 141 7.76 -9.46 11.66
CA PHE A 141 8.71 -8.98 10.66
C PHE A 141 10.16 -9.10 11.11
N LYS A 142 10.45 -8.74 12.37
CA LYS A 142 11.81 -8.83 12.95
C LYS A 142 12.33 -10.27 13.01
N THR A 143 11.45 -11.22 13.35
CA THR A 143 11.78 -12.65 13.34
C THR A 143 12.11 -13.11 11.91
N ALA A 144 11.24 -12.79 10.95
CA ALA A 144 11.46 -13.15 9.55
C ALA A 144 12.76 -12.54 8.99
N LEU A 145 13.07 -11.30 9.36
CA LEU A 145 14.33 -10.66 8.98
C LEU A 145 15.54 -11.41 9.57
N LYS A 146 15.48 -11.81 10.83
CA LYS A 146 16.52 -12.61 11.48
C LYS A 146 16.70 -13.97 10.80
N ASP A 147 15.60 -14.63 10.44
CA ASP A 147 15.63 -15.91 9.73
C ASP A 147 16.28 -15.76 8.35
N ALA A 148 15.98 -14.69 7.62
CA ALA A 148 16.58 -14.40 6.33
C ALA A 148 18.10 -14.18 6.43
N TYR A 149 18.59 -13.48 7.46
CA TYR A 149 20.02 -13.34 7.73
C TYR A 149 20.66 -14.68 8.11
N SER A 150 20.03 -15.46 8.99
CA SER A 150 20.54 -16.76 9.44
C SER A 150 20.68 -17.76 8.31
N ASN A 151 19.80 -17.67 7.30
CA ASN A 151 19.83 -18.51 6.10
C ASN A 151 20.66 -17.90 4.96
N LYS A 152 21.43 -16.83 5.21
CA LYS A 152 22.31 -16.16 4.22
C LYS A 152 21.58 -15.66 2.98
N LEU A 153 20.31 -15.33 3.12
CA LEU A 153 19.49 -14.76 2.04
C LEU A 153 19.69 -13.26 1.89
N ILE A 154 20.19 -12.62 2.94
CA ILE A 154 20.50 -11.18 3.06
C ILE A 154 21.91 -11.03 3.63
N GLY A 155 22.50 -9.87 3.47
CA GLY A 155 23.79 -9.48 4.01
C GLY A 155 24.88 -9.49 2.97
N LYS A 156 26.09 -9.90 3.36
CA LYS A 156 27.26 -9.93 2.48
C LYS A 156 27.42 -11.29 1.81
N ASN A 157 27.85 -11.26 0.54
CA ASN A 157 28.13 -12.47 -0.24
C ASN A 157 26.98 -13.48 -0.21
N ILE A 158 25.78 -12.99 -0.49
CA ILE A 158 24.53 -13.77 -0.42
C ILE A 158 24.66 -15.03 -1.27
N LEU A 159 24.46 -16.20 -0.64
CA LEU A 159 24.52 -17.52 -1.29
C LEU A 159 25.78 -17.73 -2.15
N ASN A 160 26.91 -17.08 -1.82
CA ASN A 160 28.18 -17.08 -2.55
C ASN A 160 28.13 -16.43 -3.96
N SER A 161 27.21 -15.49 -4.18
CA SER A 161 27.00 -14.80 -5.47
C SER A 161 27.80 -13.49 -5.63
N ASN A 162 28.58 -13.07 -4.64
CA ASN A 162 29.20 -11.74 -4.54
C ASN A 162 28.20 -10.57 -4.46
N ILE A 163 26.91 -10.83 -4.30
CA ILE A 163 25.88 -9.82 -4.09
C ILE A 163 25.79 -9.49 -2.60
N ASN A 164 25.68 -8.19 -2.32
CA ASN A 164 25.52 -7.66 -0.98
C ASN A 164 24.25 -6.84 -0.92
N ILE A 165 23.34 -7.14 0.00
CA ILE A 165 22.14 -6.36 0.26
C ILE A 165 21.88 -6.37 1.76
N GLU A 166 21.98 -5.20 2.39
CA GLU A 166 21.64 -5.02 3.80
C GLU A 166 20.24 -4.45 3.91
N LEU A 167 19.39 -5.08 4.73
CA LEU A 167 18.03 -4.65 4.98
C LEU A 167 17.90 -4.17 6.42
N HIS A 168 17.51 -2.91 6.59
CA HIS A 168 17.31 -2.27 7.88
C HIS A 168 15.82 -2.06 8.15
N ASP A 169 15.39 -2.37 9.35
CA ASP A 169 14.09 -2.01 9.87
C ASP A 169 14.16 -0.66 10.60
N LEU A 170 13.23 0.23 10.31
CA LEU A 170 13.12 1.53 10.95
C LEU A 170 11.67 1.78 11.36
N ILE A 171 11.46 2.12 12.63
CA ILE A 171 10.13 2.39 13.16
C ILE A 171 9.90 3.89 13.18
N GLY A 172 8.82 4.34 12.54
CA GLY A 172 8.37 5.73 12.57
C GLY A 172 7.70 6.10 13.89
N ALA A 173 7.35 7.37 14.02
CA ALA A 173 6.68 7.92 15.20
C ALA A 173 5.15 8.05 15.05
N GLY A 174 4.54 7.45 14.01
CA GLY A 174 3.09 7.41 13.83
C GLY A 174 2.46 8.61 13.13
N ALA A 175 3.24 9.52 12.53
CA ALA A 175 2.70 10.66 11.78
C ALA A 175 2.18 10.23 10.41
N TYR A 176 0.91 10.51 10.10
CA TYR A 176 0.26 10.18 8.82
C TYR A 176 1.04 10.68 7.59
N ILE A 177 1.58 11.92 7.68
CA ILE A 177 2.27 12.55 6.55
C ILE A 177 3.51 11.78 6.09
N VAL A 178 4.16 11.00 6.96
CA VAL A 178 5.36 10.25 6.58
C VAL A 178 5.06 9.03 5.70
N GLY A 179 3.78 8.71 5.46
CA GLY A 179 3.34 7.84 4.38
C GLY A 179 3.54 8.44 2.97
N GLU A 180 3.67 9.77 2.85
CA GLU A 180 4.11 10.41 1.60
C GLU A 180 5.61 10.13 1.39
N GLU A 181 5.98 9.70 0.17
CA GLU A 181 7.32 9.15 -0.11
C GLU A 181 8.48 10.08 0.27
N THR A 182 8.35 11.39 0.08
CA THR A 182 9.44 12.34 0.38
C THR A 182 9.46 12.77 1.83
N ALA A 183 8.32 12.85 2.50
CA ALA A 183 8.24 13.06 3.94
C ALA A 183 8.85 11.87 4.70
N MET A 184 8.64 10.65 4.19
CA MET A 184 9.29 9.44 4.71
C MET A 184 10.82 9.55 4.61
N LEU A 185 11.35 10.00 3.48
CA LEU A 185 12.79 10.20 3.31
C LEU A 185 13.34 11.23 4.31
N GLU A 186 12.65 12.34 4.52
CA GLU A 186 13.02 13.33 5.55
C GLU A 186 13.06 12.71 6.96
N SER A 187 12.08 11.86 7.27
CA SER A 187 12.02 11.14 8.55
C SER A 187 13.18 10.15 8.71
N ILE A 188 13.53 9.37 7.69
CA ILE A 188 14.68 8.45 7.71
C ILE A 188 15.99 9.23 7.91
N GLU A 189 16.11 10.42 7.33
CA GLU A 189 17.25 11.32 7.47
C GLU A 189 17.31 12.03 8.85
N GLY A 190 16.37 11.73 9.76
CA GLY A 190 16.30 12.34 11.09
C GLY A 190 15.79 13.78 11.11
N LYS A 191 15.14 14.21 10.03
CA LYS A 191 14.55 15.53 9.88
C LYS A 191 13.06 15.53 10.17
N LYS A 192 12.45 16.73 10.22
CA LYS A 192 10.99 16.83 10.28
C LYS A 192 10.38 16.29 9.00
N GLY A 193 9.38 15.41 9.12
CA GLY A 193 8.71 14.73 8.01
C GLY A 193 7.86 15.67 7.15
N PHE A 194 8.50 16.65 6.51
CA PHE A 194 7.86 17.52 5.54
C PHE A 194 8.07 16.99 4.12
N PRO A 195 7.02 16.96 3.27
CA PRO A 195 7.19 16.64 1.85
C PRO A 195 8.18 17.58 1.15
N ARG A 196 8.97 17.00 0.25
CA ARG A 196 9.88 17.77 -0.63
C ARG A 196 9.15 18.26 -1.86
N TYR A 197 9.61 19.36 -2.43
CA TYR A 197 9.17 19.77 -3.77
C TYR A 197 9.71 18.83 -4.83
N LYS A 198 8.90 18.54 -5.84
CA LYS A 198 9.26 17.73 -7.01
C LYS A 198 9.13 18.60 -8.27
N PRO A 199 10.08 18.59 -9.23
CA PRO A 199 11.34 17.86 -9.26
C PRO A 199 12.39 18.42 -8.27
N PRO A 200 13.48 17.65 -7.92
CA PRO A 200 13.79 16.30 -8.41
C PRO A 200 12.93 15.22 -7.77
N PHE A 201 12.69 14.15 -8.53
CA PHE A 201 12.02 12.96 -8.01
C PHE A 201 13.00 12.06 -7.25
N PRO A 202 12.55 11.22 -6.29
CA PRO A 202 13.42 10.36 -5.48
C PRO A 202 14.33 9.42 -6.29
N ALA A 203 13.89 8.94 -7.46
CA ALA A 203 14.72 8.12 -8.34
C ALA A 203 15.98 8.83 -8.84
N VAL A 204 16.01 10.18 -8.80
CA VAL A 204 17.15 11.01 -9.16
C VAL A 204 17.86 11.53 -7.90
N LYS A 205 17.10 12.01 -6.91
CA LYS A 205 17.64 12.57 -5.66
C LYS A 205 16.70 12.27 -4.49
N GLY A 206 16.91 11.12 -3.88
CA GLY A 206 16.09 10.61 -2.78
C GLY A 206 16.79 10.64 -1.43
N LEU A 207 16.94 9.49 -0.81
CA LEU A 207 17.51 9.31 0.53
C LEU A 207 18.99 9.71 0.54
N PHE A 208 19.36 10.56 1.49
CA PHE A 208 20.70 11.15 1.62
C PHE A 208 21.21 11.82 0.33
N GLY A 209 20.31 12.27 -0.52
CA GLY A 209 20.62 12.89 -1.81
C GLY A 209 20.91 11.89 -2.95
N CYS A 210 20.79 10.59 -2.71
CA CYS A 210 21.11 9.51 -3.65
C CYS A 210 19.85 8.96 -4.34
N PRO A 211 19.98 8.31 -5.51
CA PRO A 211 18.87 7.65 -6.20
C PRO A 211 18.14 6.64 -5.31
N THR A 212 16.82 6.78 -5.21
CA THR A 212 16.00 5.97 -4.29
C THR A 212 14.68 5.55 -4.92
N ILE A 213 14.36 4.27 -4.81
CA ILE A 213 13.03 3.74 -5.12
C ILE A 213 12.26 3.52 -3.83
N ILE A 214 11.03 4.04 -3.77
CA ILE A 214 10.09 3.79 -2.68
C ILE A 214 8.93 2.96 -3.20
N ASN A 215 8.65 1.82 -2.59
CA ASN A 215 7.50 0.97 -2.91
C ASN A 215 6.73 0.55 -1.65
N ASN A 216 5.42 0.37 -1.80
CA ASN A 216 4.55 -0.12 -0.74
C ASN A 216 4.76 -1.62 -0.47
N VAL A 217 4.41 -2.08 0.73
CA VAL A 217 4.50 -3.49 1.19
C VAL A 217 3.81 -4.46 0.23
N GLU A 218 2.53 -4.25 -0.08
CA GLU A 218 1.75 -5.13 -0.98
C GLU A 218 2.38 -5.20 -2.38
N THR A 219 2.92 -4.07 -2.86
CA THR A 219 3.62 -4.01 -4.16
C THR A 219 4.83 -4.93 -4.17
N LEU A 220 5.69 -4.82 -3.15
CA LEU A 220 6.92 -5.62 -3.05
C LEU A 220 6.62 -7.10 -2.80
N ALA A 221 5.67 -7.40 -1.91
CA ALA A 221 5.26 -8.78 -1.62
C ALA A 221 4.66 -9.51 -2.84
N SER A 222 4.20 -8.76 -3.85
CA SER A 222 3.69 -9.36 -5.10
C SER A 222 4.80 -9.77 -6.08
N VAL A 223 5.99 -9.18 -5.97
CA VAL A 223 7.08 -9.35 -6.96
C VAL A 223 7.58 -10.81 -7.07
N PRO A 224 7.82 -11.54 -5.98
CA PRO A 224 8.36 -12.91 -6.09
C PRO A 224 7.49 -13.81 -6.99
N LYS A 225 6.19 -13.79 -6.81
CA LYS A 225 5.25 -14.60 -7.60
C LYS A 225 5.12 -14.14 -9.05
N ILE A 226 5.33 -12.85 -9.33
CA ILE A 226 5.36 -12.33 -10.70
C ILE A 226 6.59 -12.87 -11.44
N ILE A 227 7.75 -12.85 -10.80
CA ILE A 227 8.98 -13.37 -11.40
C ILE A 227 8.91 -14.89 -11.56
N GLU A 228 8.37 -15.61 -10.57
CA GLU A 228 8.21 -17.06 -10.58
C GLU A 228 7.31 -17.56 -11.72
N ASN A 229 6.14 -16.93 -11.90
CA ASN A 229 5.11 -17.40 -12.83
C ASN A 229 5.14 -16.68 -14.18
N GLY A 230 5.93 -15.63 -14.31
CA GLY A 230 6.02 -14.80 -15.52
C GLY A 230 5.01 -13.66 -15.57
N PRO A 231 5.29 -12.64 -16.39
CA PRO A 231 4.49 -11.44 -16.48
C PRO A 231 3.09 -11.69 -17.07
N GLU A 232 2.96 -12.61 -18.02
CA GLU A 232 1.70 -12.97 -18.67
C GLU A 232 0.72 -13.60 -17.68
N TRP A 233 1.23 -14.41 -16.73
CA TRP A 233 0.41 -14.96 -15.68
C TRP A 233 -0.25 -13.84 -14.85
N PHE A 234 0.53 -12.87 -14.38
CA PHE A 234 -0.01 -11.77 -13.58
C PHE A 234 -0.93 -10.86 -14.40
N ALA A 235 -0.56 -10.58 -15.66
CA ALA A 235 -1.37 -9.77 -16.59
C ALA A 235 -2.71 -10.44 -16.94
N SER A 236 -2.78 -11.78 -16.91
CA SER A 236 -4.03 -12.52 -17.14
C SER A 236 -5.03 -12.44 -15.99
N LEU A 237 -4.59 -11.99 -14.81
CA LEU A 237 -5.41 -11.77 -13.64
C LEU A 237 -5.89 -10.32 -13.62
N GLY A 238 -7.13 -10.10 -13.22
CA GLY A 238 -7.70 -8.75 -13.19
C GLY A 238 -8.27 -8.30 -14.53
N THR A 239 -8.12 -7.00 -14.84
CA THR A 239 -8.55 -6.40 -16.09
C THR A 239 -7.33 -6.03 -16.97
N GLN A 240 -7.56 -5.70 -18.23
CA GLN A 240 -6.48 -5.28 -19.14
C GLN A 240 -5.69 -4.08 -18.61
N ASP A 241 -6.37 -3.08 -18.06
CA ASP A 241 -5.75 -1.83 -17.58
C ASP A 241 -5.37 -1.89 -16.08
N SER A 242 -5.96 -2.84 -15.37
CA SER A 242 -5.72 -3.09 -13.94
C SER A 242 -5.44 -4.58 -13.71
N PRO A 243 -4.25 -5.09 -14.07
CA PRO A 243 -3.91 -6.50 -13.90
C PRO A 243 -3.58 -6.87 -12.46
N GLY A 244 -3.68 -8.17 -12.18
CA GLY A 244 -3.26 -8.79 -10.93
C GLY A 244 -4.29 -8.72 -9.82
N PHE A 245 -3.82 -9.03 -8.62
CA PHE A 245 -4.60 -8.99 -7.38
C PHE A 245 -4.47 -7.65 -6.66
N LYS A 246 -5.41 -7.41 -5.76
CA LYS A 246 -5.38 -6.31 -4.80
C LYS A 246 -5.95 -6.76 -3.46
N CYS A 247 -5.26 -6.40 -2.39
CA CYS A 247 -5.79 -6.55 -1.04
C CYS A 247 -6.75 -5.40 -0.73
N PHE A 248 -8.00 -5.73 -0.42
CA PHE A 248 -9.03 -4.78 0.01
C PHE A 248 -9.30 -4.93 1.49
N SER A 249 -9.14 -3.83 2.24
CA SER A 249 -9.53 -3.74 3.64
C SER A 249 -10.99 -3.34 3.74
N VAL A 250 -11.89 -4.30 3.94
CA VAL A 250 -13.33 -4.07 4.02
C VAL A 250 -13.76 -3.83 5.45
N SER A 251 -14.42 -2.71 5.71
CA SER A 251 -14.88 -2.31 7.04
C SER A 251 -16.22 -1.57 7.01
N GLY A 252 -16.68 -1.12 8.18
CA GLY A 252 -17.96 -0.44 8.34
C GLY A 252 -19.10 -1.42 8.63
N HIS A 253 -20.25 -1.21 8.01
CA HIS A 253 -21.48 -1.94 8.32
C HIS A 253 -21.64 -3.26 7.54
N VAL A 254 -20.63 -4.14 7.66
CA VAL A 254 -20.61 -5.48 7.08
C VAL A 254 -20.55 -6.55 8.17
N ASN A 255 -20.97 -7.79 7.83
CA ASN A 255 -21.00 -8.89 8.80
C ASN A 255 -19.60 -9.46 9.10
N LYS A 256 -18.69 -9.46 8.11
CA LYS A 256 -17.33 -9.99 8.22
C LYS A 256 -16.32 -8.95 7.73
N PRO A 257 -15.98 -7.94 8.55
CA PRO A 257 -14.91 -7.01 8.21
C PRO A 257 -13.57 -7.75 8.19
N GLY A 258 -12.67 -7.33 7.29
CA GLY A 258 -11.34 -7.96 7.16
C GLY A 258 -10.67 -7.62 5.84
N ASN A 259 -9.50 -8.21 5.62
CA ASN A 259 -8.76 -8.08 4.38
C ASN A 259 -9.10 -9.23 3.42
N TYR A 260 -9.34 -8.87 2.16
CA TYR A 260 -9.68 -9.79 1.08
C TYR A 260 -8.77 -9.51 -0.11
N GLU A 261 -7.91 -10.45 -0.46
CA GLU A 261 -7.12 -10.37 -1.67
C GLU A 261 -7.90 -11.01 -2.82
N VAL A 262 -8.29 -10.20 -3.80
CA VAL A 262 -9.06 -10.64 -4.97
C VAL A 262 -8.48 -10.04 -6.25
N PRO A 263 -8.74 -10.64 -7.43
CA PRO A 263 -8.37 -10.04 -8.71
C PRO A 263 -8.98 -8.64 -8.85
N LEU A 264 -8.22 -7.70 -9.40
CA LEU A 264 -8.77 -6.41 -9.81
C LEU A 264 -9.88 -6.61 -10.85
N GLY A 265 -10.89 -5.75 -10.86
CA GLY A 265 -12.09 -5.94 -11.66
C GLY A 265 -13.16 -6.83 -11.02
N THR A 266 -12.91 -7.39 -9.84
CA THR A 266 -13.96 -8.07 -9.06
C THR A 266 -15.11 -7.10 -8.81
N PRO A 267 -16.38 -7.46 -9.11
CA PRO A 267 -17.53 -6.60 -8.82
C PRO A 267 -17.62 -6.27 -7.32
N PHE A 268 -17.90 -5.02 -6.98
CA PHE A 268 -18.07 -4.62 -5.58
C PHE A 268 -19.14 -5.47 -4.86
N ALA A 269 -20.24 -5.80 -5.52
CA ALA A 269 -21.27 -6.68 -4.96
C ALA A 269 -20.70 -8.04 -4.53
N LYS A 270 -19.70 -8.57 -5.25
CA LYS A 270 -19.04 -9.83 -4.89
C LYS A 270 -18.08 -9.66 -3.72
N LEU A 271 -17.36 -8.53 -3.66
CA LEU A 271 -16.53 -8.22 -2.50
C LEU A 271 -17.38 -8.06 -1.23
N LEU A 272 -18.56 -7.41 -1.35
CA LEU A 272 -19.52 -7.29 -0.26
C LEU A 272 -20.07 -8.68 0.17
N GLU A 273 -20.33 -9.58 -0.78
CA GLU A 273 -20.74 -10.97 -0.48
C GLU A 273 -19.66 -11.73 0.32
N LEU A 274 -18.38 -11.59 -0.07
CA LEU A 274 -17.25 -12.16 0.67
C LEU A 274 -17.18 -11.60 2.10
N ALA A 275 -17.47 -10.31 2.28
CA ALA A 275 -17.58 -9.67 3.59
C ALA A 275 -18.89 -10.03 4.36
N GLY A 276 -19.63 -11.03 3.90
CA GLY A 276 -20.85 -11.54 4.56
C GLY A 276 -22.08 -10.66 4.36
N GLY A 277 -22.06 -9.72 3.45
CA GLY A 277 -23.16 -8.79 3.18
C GLY A 277 -23.28 -7.68 4.25
N MET A 278 -24.33 -6.87 4.10
CA MET A 278 -24.62 -5.78 5.01
C MET A 278 -25.07 -6.27 6.40
N LYS A 279 -24.57 -5.64 7.44
CA LYS A 279 -24.97 -5.91 8.82
C LYS A 279 -26.48 -5.63 9.00
N ASN A 280 -27.15 -6.54 9.70
CA ASN A 280 -28.59 -6.46 9.97
C ASN A 280 -29.47 -6.32 8.71
N ASN A 281 -29.00 -6.79 7.55
CA ASN A 281 -29.70 -6.68 6.26
C ASN A 281 -30.15 -5.27 5.86
N LYS A 282 -29.48 -4.23 6.40
CA LYS A 282 -29.74 -2.85 6.04
C LYS A 282 -29.31 -2.53 4.61
N LYS A 283 -29.89 -1.48 4.04
CA LYS A 283 -29.50 -1.01 2.73
C LYS A 283 -28.20 -0.23 2.80
N ILE A 284 -27.42 -0.33 1.74
CA ILE A 284 -26.18 0.45 1.59
C ILE A 284 -26.51 1.89 1.21
N LYS A 285 -26.00 2.86 1.97
CA LYS A 285 -26.11 4.29 1.67
C LYS A 285 -24.97 4.78 0.81
N ALA A 286 -23.74 4.53 1.25
CA ALA A 286 -22.53 5.06 0.63
C ALA A 286 -21.32 4.17 0.91
N VAL A 287 -20.27 4.32 0.10
CA VAL A 287 -19.01 3.63 0.24
C VAL A 287 -17.85 4.60 0.02
N ILE A 288 -16.82 4.50 0.84
CA ILE A 288 -15.50 5.05 0.55
C ILE A 288 -14.67 3.90 -0.01
N PRO A 289 -14.29 3.89 -1.31
CA PRO A 289 -13.72 2.70 -1.94
C PRO A 289 -12.19 2.56 -1.83
N GLY A 290 -11.49 3.59 -1.32
CA GLY A 290 -10.03 3.64 -1.38
C GLY A 290 -9.33 4.26 -0.18
N GLY A 291 -10.00 4.35 0.99
CA GLY A 291 -9.50 5.05 2.17
C GLY A 291 -10.11 6.43 2.34
N SER A 292 -9.95 7.02 3.52
CA SER A 292 -10.63 8.28 3.88
C SER A 292 -10.28 9.49 2.99
N SER A 293 -9.18 9.40 2.25
CA SER A 293 -8.68 10.46 1.34
C SER A 293 -9.34 10.49 -0.04
N VAL A 294 -10.25 9.55 -0.35
CA VAL A 294 -10.94 9.52 -1.63
C VAL A 294 -12.41 9.90 -1.52
N PRO A 295 -13.04 10.41 -2.60
CA PRO A 295 -14.46 10.77 -2.59
C PRO A 295 -15.38 9.59 -2.25
N VAL A 296 -16.45 9.92 -1.52
CA VAL A 296 -17.53 8.97 -1.19
C VAL A 296 -18.39 8.70 -2.42
N VAL A 297 -18.74 7.45 -2.66
CA VAL A 297 -19.61 7.01 -3.76
C VAL A 297 -20.96 6.56 -3.19
N PRO A 298 -22.11 6.98 -3.78
CA PRO A 298 -23.42 6.46 -3.42
C PRO A 298 -23.50 4.94 -3.56
N GLY A 299 -24.14 4.27 -2.60
CA GLY A 299 -24.23 2.80 -2.58
C GLY A 299 -24.80 2.19 -3.85
N LYS A 300 -25.82 2.85 -4.45
CA LYS A 300 -26.42 2.39 -5.72
C LYS A 300 -25.39 2.34 -6.85
N ILE A 301 -24.56 3.37 -7.00
CA ILE A 301 -23.51 3.41 -8.03
C ILE A 301 -22.45 2.35 -7.72
N MET A 302 -22.07 2.23 -6.45
CA MET A 302 -21.02 1.28 -6.07
C MET A 302 -21.42 -0.18 -6.32
N MET A 303 -22.70 -0.55 -6.14
CA MET A 303 -23.21 -1.88 -6.42
C MET A 303 -23.07 -2.31 -7.91
N GLU A 304 -22.94 -1.36 -8.81
CA GLU A 304 -22.76 -1.57 -10.24
C GLU A 304 -21.30 -1.39 -10.70
N THR A 305 -20.38 -1.12 -9.75
CA THR A 305 -18.98 -0.77 -10.03
C THR A 305 -18.06 -1.96 -9.77
N ASN A 306 -17.06 -2.14 -10.64
CA ASN A 306 -15.99 -3.10 -10.43
C ASN A 306 -14.85 -2.47 -9.58
N MET A 307 -14.14 -3.30 -8.85
CA MET A 307 -13.04 -2.91 -7.97
C MET A 307 -11.71 -2.90 -8.74
N ASP A 308 -11.56 -1.91 -9.62
CA ASP A 308 -10.33 -1.61 -10.36
C ASP A 308 -10.13 -0.10 -10.47
N TYR A 309 -8.95 0.33 -10.94
CA TYR A 309 -8.60 1.74 -10.98
C TYR A 309 -9.54 2.54 -11.89
N GLU A 310 -9.85 2.03 -13.06
CA GLU A 310 -10.60 2.73 -14.11
C GLU A 310 -12.09 2.82 -13.76
N SER A 311 -12.67 1.72 -13.26
CA SER A 311 -14.09 1.65 -12.87
C SER A 311 -14.39 2.57 -11.69
N ILE A 312 -13.51 2.61 -10.69
CA ILE A 312 -13.69 3.51 -9.53
C ILE A 312 -13.52 4.98 -9.93
N VAL A 313 -12.58 5.30 -10.83
CA VAL A 313 -12.44 6.67 -11.38
C VAL A 313 -13.71 7.07 -12.14
N LYS A 314 -14.28 6.17 -12.95
CA LYS A 314 -15.54 6.40 -13.65
C LYS A 314 -16.72 6.61 -12.68
N ALA A 315 -16.70 5.96 -11.52
CA ALA A 315 -17.70 6.17 -10.46
C ALA A 315 -17.50 7.49 -9.68
N GLY A 316 -16.49 8.29 -10.01
CA GLY A 316 -16.20 9.60 -9.40
C GLY A 316 -15.34 9.55 -8.13
N SER A 317 -14.56 8.47 -7.94
CA SER A 317 -13.67 8.29 -6.79
C SER A 317 -12.29 7.79 -7.23
N MET A 318 -11.53 7.19 -6.33
CA MET A 318 -10.23 6.59 -6.58
C MET A 318 -10.12 5.25 -5.83
N LEU A 319 -9.38 4.27 -6.42
CA LEU A 319 -9.13 2.99 -5.76
C LEU A 319 -8.25 3.16 -4.49
N GLY A 320 -7.41 4.19 -4.48
CA GLY A 320 -6.59 4.56 -3.33
C GLY A 320 -5.78 3.39 -2.77
N SER A 321 -5.75 3.28 -1.46
CA SER A 321 -5.09 2.17 -0.74
C SER A 321 -5.86 0.84 -0.82
N GLY A 322 -7.14 0.86 -1.24
CA GLY A 322 -8.03 -0.30 -1.25
C GLY A 322 -8.80 -0.51 0.06
N ALA A 323 -8.84 0.50 0.93
CA ALA A 323 -9.73 0.48 2.08
C ALA A 323 -11.17 0.78 1.66
N VAL A 324 -12.06 -0.16 1.89
CA VAL A 324 -13.47 -0.10 1.50
C VAL A 324 -14.32 0.07 2.75
N ILE A 325 -14.78 1.31 3.02
CA ILE A 325 -15.60 1.63 4.19
C ILE A 325 -17.05 1.72 3.77
N ILE A 326 -17.87 0.79 4.26
CA ILE A 326 -19.27 0.62 3.84
C ILE A 326 -20.20 1.20 4.89
N MET A 327 -21.10 2.07 4.48
CA MET A 327 -22.03 2.80 5.31
C MET A 327 -23.47 2.40 4.98
N ASP A 328 -24.27 2.09 6.02
CA ASP A 328 -25.67 1.73 5.90
C ASP A 328 -26.59 2.97 5.81
N GLU A 329 -27.89 2.73 5.60
CA GLU A 329 -28.93 3.76 5.44
C GLU A 329 -29.08 4.69 6.65
N ASP A 330 -28.74 4.25 7.86
CA ASP A 330 -28.85 5.05 9.09
C ASP A 330 -27.60 5.94 9.32
N THR A 331 -26.54 5.77 8.55
CA THR A 331 -25.31 6.54 8.73
C THR A 331 -25.56 8.04 8.52
N ASN A 332 -25.20 8.85 9.51
CA ASN A 332 -25.20 10.30 9.40
C ASN A 332 -23.93 10.77 8.65
N MET A 333 -24.10 11.23 7.41
CA MET A 333 -22.98 11.66 6.59
C MET A 333 -22.25 12.90 7.11
N VAL A 334 -22.94 13.75 7.90
CA VAL A 334 -22.31 14.93 8.54
C VAL A 334 -21.34 14.47 9.65
N GLU A 335 -21.69 13.43 10.40
CA GLU A 335 -20.79 12.83 11.40
C GLU A 335 -19.58 12.18 10.73
N VAL A 336 -19.79 11.52 9.59
CA VAL A 336 -18.68 10.91 8.82
C VAL A 336 -17.68 11.98 8.39
N ILE A 337 -18.14 13.06 7.74
CA ILE A 337 -17.23 14.11 7.28
C ILE A 337 -16.61 14.90 8.44
N HIS A 338 -17.33 15.06 9.56
CA HIS A 338 -16.80 15.66 10.78
C HIS A 338 -15.60 14.87 11.31
N ARG A 339 -15.73 13.53 11.40
CA ARG A 339 -14.64 12.65 11.87
C ARG A 339 -13.45 12.68 10.92
N ILE A 340 -13.69 12.62 9.61
CA ILE A 340 -12.62 12.68 8.59
C ILE A 340 -11.91 14.04 8.66
N SER A 341 -12.66 15.15 8.75
CA SER A 341 -12.08 16.50 8.85
C SER A 341 -11.24 16.68 10.11
N ARG A 342 -11.67 16.11 11.23
CA ARG A 342 -10.90 16.13 12.49
C ARG A 342 -9.56 15.40 12.31
N PHE A 343 -9.56 14.23 11.66
CA PHE A 343 -8.35 13.47 11.39
C PHE A 343 -7.35 14.31 10.57
N TYR A 344 -7.77 14.85 9.42
CA TYR A 344 -6.86 15.65 8.57
C TYR A 344 -6.39 16.94 9.22
N TYR A 345 -7.21 17.55 10.09
CA TYR A 345 -6.79 18.69 10.89
C TYR A 345 -5.70 18.31 11.90
N SER A 346 -5.85 17.18 12.58
CA SER A 346 -4.88 16.70 13.57
C SER A 346 -3.57 16.23 12.93
N GLU A 347 -3.63 15.64 11.72
CA GLU A 347 -2.49 15.06 11.01
C GLU A 347 -1.81 16.02 10.02
N SER A 348 -2.30 17.26 9.91
CA SER A 348 -1.65 18.26 9.05
C SER A 348 -0.21 18.49 9.49
N CYS A 349 0.76 18.31 8.58
CA CYS A 349 2.17 18.60 8.87
C CYS A 349 2.44 20.09 9.07
N GLY A 350 1.51 20.96 8.67
CA GLY A 350 1.59 22.41 8.82
C GLY A 350 2.52 23.12 7.81
N GLN A 351 3.02 22.43 6.79
CA GLN A 351 3.94 23.01 5.82
C GLN A 351 3.26 24.06 4.93
N CYS A 352 2.16 23.70 4.27
CA CYS A 352 1.46 24.60 3.35
C CYS A 352 0.25 25.26 4.01
N THR A 353 0.06 26.57 3.75
CA THR A 353 -0.98 27.39 4.37
C THR A 353 -2.40 26.84 4.14
N PRO A 354 -2.82 26.41 2.93
CA PRO A 354 -4.16 25.90 2.72
C PRO A 354 -4.52 24.71 3.60
N CYS A 355 -3.58 23.77 3.80
CA CYS A 355 -3.80 22.63 4.67
C CYS A 355 -3.72 23.03 6.15
N ARG A 356 -2.68 23.79 6.55
CA ARG A 356 -2.45 24.19 7.95
C ARG A 356 -3.64 24.95 8.53
N GLU A 357 -4.19 25.91 7.79
CA GLU A 357 -5.31 26.75 8.25
C GLU A 357 -6.67 26.19 7.80
N GLY A 358 -6.77 25.76 6.55
CA GLY A 358 -8.03 25.35 5.93
C GLY A 358 -8.65 24.11 6.54
N THR A 359 -7.87 23.11 6.92
CA THR A 359 -8.39 21.90 7.57
C THR A 359 -9.03 22.22 8.94
N GLY A 360 -8.42 23.12 9.71
CA GLY A 360 -8.97 23.58 10.98
C GLY A 360 -10.27 24.37 10.81
N TRP A 361 -10.37 25.21 9.78
CA TRP A 361 -11.60 25.93 9.47
C TRP A 361 -12.70 24.99 9.01
N MET A 362 -12.40 24.08 8.12
CA MET A 362 -13.33 23.05 7.64
C MET A 362 -13.90 22.24 8.81
N TYR A 363 -13.04 21.73 9.69
CA TYR A 363 -13.46 20.99 10.88
C TYR A 363 -14.43 21.83 11.75
N LYS A 364 -14.08 23.09 12.04
CA LYS A 364 -14.92 23.99 12.88
C LYS A 364 -16.28 24.30 12.23
N ILE A 365 -16.33 24.47 10.92
CA ILE A 365 -17.60 24.72 10.19
C ILE A 365 -18.48 23.47 10.25
N ILE A 366 -17.92 22.28 9.97
CA ILE A 366 -18.68 21.03 10.02
C ILE A 366 -19.16 20.73 11.45
N ASP A 367 -18.35 21.03 12.47
CA ASP A 367 -18.77 20.92 13.89
C ASP A 367 -19.98 21.80 14.22
N LYS A 368 -20.02 23.05 13.69
CA LYS A 368 -21.17 23.93 13.83
C LYS A 368 -22.41 23.38 13.12
N ILE A 369 -22.25 22.83 11.90
CA ILE A 369 -23.36 22.21 11.16
C ILE A 369 -23.93 21.03 11.97
N LEU A 370 -23.06 20.16 12.50
CA LEU A 370 -23.44 19.00 13.29
C LEU A 370 -24.23 19.40 14.56
N LYS A 371 -23.88 20.52 15.19
CA LYS A 371 -24.55 21.08 16.37
C LYS A 371 -25.80 21.91 16.05
N GLY A 372 -26.17 22.03 14.78
CA GLY A 372 -27.30 22.85 14.36
C GLY A 372 -27.09 24.38 14.47
N ASN A 373 -25.86 24.82 14.67
CA ASN A 373 -25.49 26.21 14.92
C ASN A 373 -24.85 26.90 13.69
N CYS A 374 -24.90 26.28 12.50
CA CYS A 374 -24.28 26.83 11.30
C CYS A 374 -25.32 27.46 10.37
N LEU A 375 -25.15 28.74 10.13
CA LEU A 375 -25.78 29.44 9.01
C LEU A 375 -24.73 29.49 7.87
N LEU A 376 -24.98 28.79 6.77
CA LEU A 376 -24.06 28.68 5.62
C LEU A 376 -23.59 30.02 5.07
N TYR A 377 -24.46 31.07 5.15
CA TYR A 377 -24.16 32.44 4.70
C TYR A 377 -23.27 33.23 5.68
N THR A 378 -22.95 32.70 6.85
CA THR A 378 -22.04 33.36 7.82
C THR A 378 -20.59 32.90 7.71
N SER A 379 -20.29 31.99 6.77
CA SER A 379 -18.91 31.66 6.45
C SER A 379 -18.31 32.74 5.55
N PRO A 380 -17.37 33.58 6.03
CA PRO A 380 -16.76 34.61 5.19
C PRO A 380 -16.05 33.95 4.02
N SER A 381 -16.55 34.15 2.81
CA SER A 381 -15.81 33.86 1.59
C SER A 381 -14.84 35.01 1.33
N PRO A 382 -13.60 34.76 0.93
CA PRO A 382 -12.70 35.80 0.47
C PRO A 382 -13.21 36.61 -0.73
N ARG A 383 -14.33 36.16 -1.36
CA ARG A 383 -15.02 36.87 -2.44
C ARG A 383 -16.14 37.79 -1.96
N ASP A 384 -16.51 37.72 -0.66
CA ASP A 384 -17.59 38.50 -0.06
C ASP A 384 -17.04 39.67 0.79
N SER A 385 -15.71 39.89 0.72
CA SER A 385 -15.00 41.01 1.39
C SER A 385 -14.50 42.03 0.40
#